data_bbd6f8c3120978a07688c5f229613c38
#
_entry.id   bbd6f8c3120978a07688c5f229613c38
#
_cell.length_a   1.000
_cell.length_b   1.000
_cell.length_c   1.000
_cell.angle_alpha   90.00
_cell.angle_beta   90.00
_cell.angle_gamma   90.00
#
_symmetry.space_group_name_H-M   'P 1'
#
loop_
_entity.id
_entity.type
_entity.pdbx_description
1 polymer ?
#
loop_
_entity_poly.entity_id
_entity_poly.type
_entity_poly.pdbx_seq_one_letter_code
_entity_poly.pdbx_strand_id
1 'polypeptide(L)'
;MGSRAPRSVALAFGALAAALLLALPAAAEPPTGGTFTPGVSLAGVELGLTRSEVLDAWGARHGVCRGCEEPTWYFNERPFHPEGTGVVFEAGRVVHAFTVWQPEGWATPEGLELGAAAGDIGATYGELAEIDCGDYLALVENTSTAANAYYVYDDEVWGFGLLTRGRSACL
;
A
#
# COMPACT_ATOMS: atom_id res chain seq x y z
N MET A 1 29.30 70.08 -47.23
CA MET A 1 30.18 69.28 -46.28
C MET A 1 29.26 68.80 -45.21
N GLY A 2 28.78 67.61 -45.31
CA GLY A 2 27.83 67.01 -44.40
C GLY A 2 28.50 65.79 -43.67
N SER A 3 28.68 65.91 -42.40
CA SER A 3 29.22 64.92 -41.50
C SER A 3 28.11 63.94 -41.10
N ARG A 4 28.24 62.68 -41.45
CA ARG A 4 27.39 61.59 -40.98
C ARG A 4 27.98 60.95 -39.76
N ALA A 5 27.31 60.97 -38.62
CA ALA A 5 27.64 60.22 -37.41
C ALA A 5 27.22 58.77 -37.52
N PRO A 6 28.03 57.83 -36.98
CA PRO A 6 27.64 56.41 -36.99
C PRO A 6 26.65 56.11 -35.84
N ARG A 7 25.61 55.35 -36.20
CA ARG A 7 24.66 54.77 -35.21
C ARG A 7 25.23 53.49 -34.63
N SER A 8 25.53 53.52 -33.33
CA SER A 8 25.89 52.33 -32.53
C SER A 8 24.65 51.51 -32.23
N VAL A 9 24.62 50.26 -32.74
CA VAL A 9 23.59 49.28 -32.40
C VAL A 9 24.07 48.52 -31.15
N ALA A 10 23.43 48.74 -30.02
CA ALA A 10 23.64 47.99 -28.81
C ALA A 10 22.83 46.70 -28.88
N LEU A 11 23.53 45.55 -28.98
CA LEU A 11 22.97 44.22 -28.86
C LEU A 11 22.78 43.90 -27.36
N ALA A 12 21.55 43.89 -26.89
CA ALA A 12 21.17 43.43 -25.57
C ALA A 12 21.10 41.89 -25.58
N PHE A 13 22.08 41.23 -24.99
CA PHE A 13 22.04 39.79 -24.68
C PHE A 13 21.17 39.61 -23.44
N GLY A 14 19.94 39.19 -23.64
CA GLY A 14 19.05 38.72 -22.59
C GLY A 14 19.46 37.29 -22.17
N ALA A 15 20.07 37.14 -21.01
CA ALA A 15 20.34 35.86 -20.40
C ALA A 15 19.03 35.30 -19.83
N LEU A 16 18.46 34.30 -20.52
CA LEU A 16 17.33 33.49 -20.03
C LEU A 16 17.87 32.48 -19.03
N ALA A 17 17.84 32.77 -17.74
CA ALA A 17 18.14 31.83 -16.67
C ALA A 17 16.95 30.88 -16.52
N ALA A 18 17.01 29.70 -17.14
CA ALA A 18 16.06 28.64 -16.90
C ALA A 18 16.32 28.05 -15.52
N ALA A 19 15.53 28.43 -14.53
CA ALA A 19 15.50 27.80 -13.22
C ALA A 19 14.86 26.41 -13.35
N LEU A 20 15.69 25.37 -13.39
CA LEU A 20 15.28 23.99 -13.25
C LEU A 20 14.83 23.80 -11.79
N LEU A 21 13.55 23.88 -11.52
CA LEU A 21 12.94 23.45 -10.26
C LEU A 21 13.06 21.91 -10.20
N LEU A 22 14.08 21.43 -9.52
CA LEU A 22 14.16 20.02 -9.12
C LEU A 22 13.03 19.78 -8.13
N ALA A 23 11.90 19.24 -8.61
CA ALA A 23 10.87 18.72 -7.74
C ALA A 23 11.48 17.53 -6.98
N LEU A 24 11.79 17.72 -5.70
CA LEU A 24 12.14 16.63 -4.81
C LEU A 24 10.92 15.69 -4.77
N PRO A 25 11.12 14.38 -4.92
CA PRO A 25 10.02 13.43 -4.74
C PRO A 25 9.46 13.64 -3.33
N ALA A 26 8.15 13.85 -3.22
CA ALA A 26 7.49 13.86 -1.92
C ALA A 26 7.75 12.49 -1.26
N ALA A 27 8.17 12.50 0.01
CA ALA A 27 8.30 11.26 0.76
C ALA A 27 6.92 10.59 0.82
N ALA A 28 6.87 9.29 0.54
CA ALA A 28 5.64 8.52 0.66
C ALA A 28 5.17 8.57 2.12
N GLU A 29 3.85 8.65 2.31
CA GLU A 29 3.22 8.60 3.62
C GLU A 29 2.55 7.23 3.83
N PRO A 30 2.41 6.75 5.08
CA PRO A 30 1.69 5.53 5.37
C PRO A 30 0.28 5.54 4.78
N PRO A 31 -0.16 4.46 4.13
CA PRO A 31 -1.46 4.43 3.47
C PRO A 31 -2.58 4.47 4.51
N THR A 32 -3.52 5.38 4.35
CA THR A 32 -4.77 5.45 5.11
C THR A 32 -5.96 4.90 4.32
N GLY A 33 -5.73 4.49 3.09
CA GLY A 33 -6.66 3.88 2.16
C GLY A 33 -5.91 3.42 0.92
N GLY A 34 -6.56 2.67 0.04
CA GLY A 34 -5.93 2.19 -1.18
C GLY A 34 -6.68 1.05 -1.83
N THR A 35 -6.08 0.50 -2.87
CA THR A 35 -6.64 -0.63 -3.60
C THR A 35 -5.96 -1.92 -3.16
N PHE A 36 -6.77 -2.90 -2.78
CA PHE A 36 -6.35 -4.29 -2.72
C PHE A 36 -6.62 -4.93 -4.08
N THR A 37 -5.57 -5.27 -4.82
CA THR A 37 -5.65 -6.00 -6.08
C THR A 37 -5.33 -7.47 -5.80
N PRO A 38 -6.34 -8.37 -5.77
CA PRO A 38 -6.17 -9.77 -5.41
C PRO A 38 -5.07 -10.47 -6.23
N GLY A 39 -4.18 -11.18 -5.55
CA GLY A 39 -3.04 -11.88 -6.16
C GLY A 39 -1.91 -10.99 -6.64
N VAL A 40 -2.01 -9.67 -6.52
CA VAL A 40 -1.04 -8.71 -7.06
C VAL A 40 -0.45 -7.83 -5.95
N SER A 41 -1.27 -6.95 -5.35
CA SER A 41 -0.73 -5.96 -4.41
C SER A 41 -1.78 -5.45 -3.42
N LEU A 42 -1.30 -4.93 -2.31
CA LEU A 42 -2.06 -4.10 -1.38
C LEU A 42 -1.46 -2.68 -1.39
N ALA A 43 -2.18 -1.71 -1.95
CA ALA A 43 -1.72 -0.32 -2.13
C ALA A 43 -0.28 -0.22 -2.65
N GLY A 44 0.05 -0.98 -3.69
CA GLY A 44 1.37 -0.99 -4.32
C GLY A 44 2.43 -1.85 -3.64
N VAL A 45 2.14 -2.46 -2.49
CA VAL A 45 3.04 -3.45 -1.88
C VAL A 45 2.70 -4.84 -2.40
N GLU A 46 3.68 -5.51 -2.98
CA GLU A 46 3.63 -6.84 -3.57
C GLU A 46 4.41 -7.84 -2.72
N LEU A 47 4.11 -9.13 -2.88
CA LEU A 47 4.92 -10.19 -2.26
C LEU A 47 6.34 -10.20 -2.86
N GLY A 48 7.32 -10.48 -2.02
CA GLY A 48 8.73 -10.52 -2.42
C GLY A 48 9.45 -9.17 -2.46
N LEU A 49 8.78 -8.04 -2.27
CA LEU A 49 9.44 -6.74 -2.12
C LEU A 49 10.40 -6.75 -0.94
N THR A 50 11.49 -6.00 -1.08
CA THR A 50 12.45 -5.73 0.00
C THR A 50 11.90 -4.69 0.96
N ARG A 51 12.53 -4.56 2.14
CA ARG A 51 12.20 -3.50 3.10
C ARG A 51 12.32 -2.09 2.51
N SER A 52 13.33 -1.84 1.67
CA SER A 52 13.50 -0.53 1.03
C SER A 52 12.37 -0.22 0.06
N GLU A 53 11.95 -1.20 -0.75
CA GLU A 53 10.84 -1.02 -1.68
C GLU A 53 9.50 -0.78 -0.96
N VAL A 54 9.29 -1.41 0.20
CA VAL A 54 8.13 -1.10 1.05
C VAL A 54 8.18 0.32 1.59
N LEU A 55 9.36 0.81 2.02
CA LEU A 55 9.50 2.20 2.46
C LEU A 55 9.30 3.20 1.31
N ASP A 56 9.70 2.84 0.10
CA ASP A 56 9.45 3.65 -1.10
C ASP A 56 7.95 3.73 -1.42
N ALA A 57 7.20 2.65 -1.19
CA ALA A 57 5.76 2.59 -1.44
C ALA A 57 4.92 3.23 -0.32
N TRP A 58 5.21 2.92 0.95
CA TRP A 58 4.39 3.28 2.11
C TRP A 58 5.05 4.29 3.05
N GLY A 59 6.24 4.79 2.71
CA GLY A 59 6.96 5.78 3.50
C GLY A 59 7.77 5.19 4.65
N ALA A 60 8.60 6.05 5.26
CA ALA A 60 9.53 5.64 6.30
C ALA A 60 8.92 5.56 7.71
N ARG A 61 7.70 6.09 7.90
CA ARG A 61 7.03 6.11 9.21
C ARG A 61 6.35 4.77 9.48
N HIS A 62 6.98 3.92 10.28
CA HIS A 62 6.42 2.63 10.68
C HIS A 62 6.83 2.27 12.11
N GLY A 63 6.00 1.44 12.75
CA GLY A 63 6.33 0.72 13.98
C GLY A 63 6.87 -0.67 13.65
N VAL A 64 7.56 -1.27 14.61
CA VAL A 64 8.06 -2.65 14.52
C VAL A 64 7.44 -3.45 15.65
N CYS A 65 6.78 -4.56 15.33
CA CYS A 65 6.31 -5.48 16.36
C CYS A 65 7.47 -6.18 17.03
N ARG A 66 7.61 -5.99 18.35
CA ARG A 66 8.67 -6.63 19.14
C ARG A 66 8.30 -7.98 19.72
N GLY A 67 7.00 -8.31 19.71
CA GLY A 67 6.47 -9.57 20.27
C GLY A 67 5.93 -10.53 19.23
N CYS A 68 5.95 -10.17 17.96
CA CYS A 68 5.50 -11.04 16.88
C CYS A 68 6.55 -12.11 16.59
N GLU A 69 6.11 -13.31 16.25
CA GLU A 69 7.00 -14.41 15.85
C GLU A 69 7.84 -14.04 14.63
N GLU A 70 7.27 -13.25 13.73
CA GLU A 70 7.92 -12.81 12.51
C GLU A 70 8.12 -11.29 12.48
N PRO A 71 9.18 -10.80 11.82
CA PRO A 71 9.42 -9.38 11.67
C PRO A 71 8.26 -8.69 10.98
N THR A 72 7.44 -7.95 11.74
CA THR A 72 6.25 -7.26 11.27
C THR A 72 6.42 -5.76 11.43
N TRP A 73 6.12 -5.01 10.36
CA TRP A 73 6.07 -3.56 10.36
C TRP A 73 4.62 -3.08 10.27
N TYR A 74 4.28 -2.07 11.07
CA TYR A 74 2.97 -1.40 11.06
C TYR A 74 3.11 0.03 10.56
N PHE A 75 2.28 0.40 9.60
CA PHE A 75 2.28 1.70 8.92
C PHE A 75 1.08 2.56 9.30
N ASN A 76 0.72 2.60 10.57
CA ASN A 76 -0.36 3.42 11.11
C ASN A 76 0.12 4.23 12.31
N GLU A 77 -0.71 5.17 12.78
CA GLU A 77 -0.38 6.03 13.92
C GLU A 77 -0.37 5.27 15.26
N ARG A 78 -0.93 4.07 15.32
CA ARG A 78 -0.99 3.23 16.52
C ARG A 78 -0.25 1.90 16.26
N PRO A 79 1.09 1.94 16.21
CA PRO A 79 1.87 0.71 16.11
C PRO A 79 1.55 -0.18 17.31
N PHE A 80 1.46 -1.50 17.08
CA PHE A 80 1.13 -2.53 18.08
C PHE A 80 -0.37 -2.72 18.39
N HIS A 81 -1.25 -2.03 17.71
CA HIS A 81 -2.65 -2.40 17.64
C HIS A 81 -2.87 -3.38 16.48
N PRO A 82 -3.76 -4.38 16.62
CA PRO A 82 -4.14 -5.25 15.50
C PRO A 82 -4.93 -4.50 14.42
N GLU A 83 -5.01 -3.20 14.55
CA GLU A 83 -5.70 -2.27 13.66
C GLU A 83 -4.69 -1.57 12.76
N GLY A 84 -4.95 -1.51 11.47
CA GLY A 84 -4.15 -0.74 10.54
C GLY A 84 -3.52 -1.57 9.43
N THR A 85 -2.51 -1.00 8.80
CA THR A 85 -1.81 -1.60 7.67
C THR A 85 -0.49 -2.18 8.13
N GLY A 86 -0.17 -3.39 7.71
CA GLY A 86 1.06 -4.05 8.13
C GLY A 86 1.69 -4.89 7.05
N VAL A 87 2.97 -5.19 7.26
CA VAL A 87 3.78 -6.03 6.39
C VAL A 87 4.61 -7.01 7.22
N VAL A 88 4.52 -8.28 6.91
CA VAL A 88 5.34 -9.34 7.50
C VAL A 88 6.48 -9.69 6.55
N PHE A 89 7.68 -9.84 7.10
CA PHE A 89 8.87 -10.18 6.33
C PHE A 89 9.45 -11.53 6.75
N GLU A 90 9.83 -12.32 5.74
CA GLU A 90 10.67 -13.51 5.90
C GLU A 90 11.91 -13.34 5.02
N ALA A 91 13.09 -13.62 5.56
CA ALA A 91 14.39 -13.42 4.89
C ALA A 91 14.54 -12.02 4.22
N GLY A 92 13.91 -10.99 4.82
CA GLY A 92 13.96 -9.60 4.32
C GLY A 92 13.02 -9.29 3.15
N ARG A 93 12.13 -10.22 2.81
CA ARG A 93 11.15 -10.09 1.74
C ARG A 93 9.73 -10.09 2.31
N VAL A 94 8.83 -9.34 1.68
CA VAL A 94 7.40 -9.34 2.00
C VAL A 94 6.82 -10.71 1.74
N VAL A 95 6.20 -11.29 2.76
CA VAL A 95 5.48 -12.57 2.67
C VAL A 95 4.01 -12.43 3.01
N HIS A 96 3.62 -11.31 3.63
CA HIS A 96 2.25 -10.95 3.92
C HIS A 96 2.14 -9.42 4.00
N ALA A 97 1.21 -8.85 3.27
CA ALA A 97 0.77 -7.46 3.42
C ALA A 97 -0.71 -7.47 3.76
N PHE A 98 -1.13 -6.69 4.75
CA PHE A 98 -2.51 -6.67 5.21
C PHE A 98 -2.96 -5.28 5.62
N THR A 99 -4.27 -5.07 5.60
CA THR A 99 -4.95 -3.94 6.24
C THR A 99 -6.15 -4.47 7.00
N VAL A 100 -6.31 -4.03 8.23
CA VAL A 100 -7.43 -4.41 9.09
C VAL A 100 -7.88 -3.19 9.88
N TRP A 101 -9.19 -3.06 10.02
CA TRP A 101 -9.83 -1.99 10.78
C TRP A 101 -9.27 -0.58 10.47
N GLN A 102 -9.07 -0.32 9.20
CA GLN A 102 -8.72 1.01 8.71
C GLN A 102 -9.99 1.85 8.51
N PRO A 103 -9.87 3.17 8.60
CA PRO A 103 -10.95 4.05 8.17
C PRO A 103 -11.27 3.78 6.68
N GLU A 104 -12.45 4.23 6.26
CA GLU A 104 -12.95 4.14 4.89
C GLU A 104 -11.88 4.46 3.83
N GLY A 105 -11.96 3.83 2.66
CA GLY A 105 -11.08 4.13 1.54
C GLY A 105 -10.22 2.97 1.07
N TRP A 106 -10.45 1.76 1.61
CA TRP A 106 -9.88 0.52 1.09
C TRP A 106 -10.92 -0.23 0.27
N ALA A 107 -10.59 -0.54 -0.97
CA ALA A 107 -11.46 -1.27 -1.87
C ALA A 107 -10.69 -2.20 -2.80
N THR A 108 -11.40 -3.18 -3.38
CA THR A 108 -10.89 -3.96 -4.50
C THR A 108 -11.29 -3.32 -5.84
N PRO A 109 -10.66 -3.70 -6.97
CA PRO A 109 -11.08 -3.23 -8.29
C PRO A 109 -12.54 -3.59 -8.64
N GLU A 110 -13.08 -4.66 -8.05
CA GLU A 110 -14.45 -5.12 -8.22
C GLU A 110 -15.45 -4.32 -7.37
N GLY A 111 -14.96 -3.42 -6.50
CA GLY A 111 -15.78 -2.55 -5.68
C GLY A 111 -16.16 -3.11 -4.31
N LEU A 112 -15.53 -4.19 -3.85
CA LEU A 112 -15.66 -4.65 -2.46
C LEU A 112 -14.88 -3.70 -1.54
N GLU A 113 -15.55 -3.09 -0.57
CA GLU A 113 -14.98 -2.09 0.34
C GLU A 113 -14.91 -2.62 1.78
N LEU A 114 -14.05 -2.04 2.61
CA LEU A 114 -14.11 -2.27 4.06
C LEU A 114 -15.43 -1.74 4.61
N GLY A 115 -16.02 -2.50 5.55
CA GLY A 115 -17.34 -2.23 6.10
C GLY A 115 -18.50 -2.76 5.25
N ALA A 116 -18.25 -3.33 4.07
CA ALA A 116 -19.28 -4.04 3.30
C ALA A 116 -19.73 -5.30 4.04
N ALA A 117 -20.93 -5.80 3.75
CA ALA A 117 -21.41 -7.03 4.35
C ALA A 117 -20.53 -8.24 3.94
N ALA A 118 -20.26 -9.16 4.86
CA ALA A 118 -19.43 -10.34 4.60
C ALA A 118 -19.96 -11.17 3.40
N GLY A 119 -21.28 -11.20 3.19
CA GLY A 119 -21.91 -11.87 2.05
C GLY A 119 -21.49 -11.30 0.69
N ASP A 120 -21.06 -10.06 0.61
CA ASP A 120 -20.61 -9.42 -0.62
C ASP A 120 -19.27 -10.00 -1.11
N ILE A 121 -18.46 -10.59 -0.22
CA ILE A 121 -17.25 -11.32 -0.59
C ILE A 121 -17.63 -12.50 -1.48
N GLY A 122 -18.57 -13.34 -1.02
CA GLY A 122 -19.03 -14.50 -1.78
C GLY A 122 -19.74 -14.12 -3.08
N ALA A 123 -20.48 -12.99 -3.07
CA ALA A 123 -21.12 -12.47 -4.28
C ALA A 123 -20.10 -12.02 -5.34
N THR A 124 -18.95 -11.49 -4.90
CA THR A 124 -17.91 -10.95 -5.78
C THR A 124 -16.93 -12.02 -6.25
N TYR A 125 -16.46 -12.88 -5.33
CA TYR A 125 -15.35 -13.82 -5.58
C TYR A 125 -15.76 -15.29 -5.57
N GLY A 126 -17.05 -15.58 -5.30
CA GLY A 126 -17.54 -16.95 -5.20
C GLY A 126 -17.28 -17.59 -3.83
N GLU A 127 -17.37 -18.93 -3.80
CA GLU A 127 -17.14 -19.68 -2.57
C GLU A 127 -15.65 -19.75 -2.24
N LEU A 128 -15.27 -19.27 -1.05
CA LEU A 128 -13.91 -19.21 -0.56
C LEU A 128 -13.71 -20.18 0.61
N ALA A 129 -12.45 -20.56 0.87
CA ALA A 129 -12.12 -21.35 2.04
C ALA A 129 -12.23 -20.49 3.31
N GLU A 130 -13.01 -20.95 4.28
CA GLU A 130 -13.17 -20.29 5.56
C GLU A 130 -12.14 -20.80 6.57
N ILE A 131 -11.45 -19.90 7.25
CA ILE A 131 -10.49 -20.17 8.30
C ILE A 131 -10.91 -19.41 9.55
N ASP A 132 -11.13 -20.15 10.63
CA ASP A 132 -11.40 -19.59 11.95
C ASP A 132 -10.09 -19.10 12.59
N CYS A 133 -9.98 -17.79 12.83
CA CYS A 133 -8.85 -17.14 13.49
C CYS A 133 -9.15 -16.77 14.95
N GLY A 134 -10.20 -17.32 15.54
CA GLY A 134 -10.64 -17.05 16.91
C GLY A 134 -11.64 -15.91 16.97
N ASP A 135 -11.18 -14.68 17.06
CA ASP A 135 -12.07 -13.51 17.17
C ASP A 135 -12.64 -13.04 15.82
N TYR A 136 -12.12 -13.56 14.69
CA TYR A 136 -12.52 -13.18 13.34
C TYR A 136 -12.39 -14.37 12.38
N LEU A 137 -12.97 -14.24 11.19
CA LEU A 137 -12.84 -15.21 10.12
C LEU A 137 -11.93 -14.66 9.01
N ALA A 138 -11.18 -15.54 8.34
CA ALA A 138 -10.53 -15.23 7.08
C ALA A 138 -11.14 -16.08 5.97
N LEU A 139 -11.74 -15.43 4.96
CA LEU A 139 -12.16 -16.06 3.72
C LEU A 139 -10.99 -16.01 2.75
N VAL A 140 -10.52 -17.18 2.30
CA VAL A 140 -9.24 -17.29 1.58
C VAL A 140 -9.44 -17.82 0.17
N GLU A 141 -8.93 -17.06 -0.79
CA GLU A 141 -8.77 -17.48 -2.18
C GLU A 141 -7.31 -17.84 -2.45
N ASN A 142 -7.05 -19.06 -2.92
CA ASN A 142 -5.71 -19.46 -3.34
C ASN A 142 -5.57 -19.32 -4.86
N THR A 143 -4.63 -18.48 -5.29
CA THR A 143 -4.19 -18.39 -6.68
C THR A 143 -2.98 -19.29 -6.95
N SER A 144 -2.42 -19.26 -8.14
CA SER A 144 -1.20 -20.03 -8.47
C SER A 144 0.04 -19.54 -7.71
N THR A 145 0.11 -18.26 -7.34
CA THR A 145 1.31 -17.59 -6.80
C THR A 145 1.12 -17.00 -5.39
N ALA A 146 -0.11 -16.71 -5.01
CA ALA A 146 -0.45 -16.03 -3.77
C ALA A 146 -1.71 -16.63 -3.12
N ALA A 147 -2.03 -16.19 -1.93
CA ALA A 147 -3.36 -16.30 -1.35
C ALA A 147 -3.87 -14.89 -1.03
N ASN A 148 -5.17 -14.69 -1.24
CA ASN A 148 -5.90 -13.49 -0.87
C ASN A 148 -6.73 -13.81 0.36
N ALA A 149 -6.69 -12.97 1.37
CA ALA A 149 -7.54 -13.09 2.55
C ALA A 149 -8.49 -11.89 2.62
N TYR A 150 -9.74 -12.18 2.88
CA TYR A 150 -10.78 -11.22 3.21
C TYR A 150 -11.16 -11.48 4.66
N TYR A 151 -10.76 -10.56 5.52
CA TYR A 151 -11.02 -10.70 6.96
C TYR A 151 -12.42 -10.22 7.28
N VAL A 152 -13.14 -11.00 8.08
CA VAL A 152 -14.52 -10.73 8.49
C VAL A 152 -14.59 -10.67 9.99
N TYR A 153 -15.15 -9.58 10.50
CA TYR A 153 -15.45 -9.38 11.89
C TYR A 153 -16.85 -8.77 12.03
N ASP A 154 -17.70 -9.32 12.90
CA ASP A 154 -19.08 -8.87 13.14
C ASP A 154 -19.92 -8.77 11.86
N ASP A 155 -19.83 -9.79 10.98
CA ASP A 155 -20.49 -9.88 9.67
C ASP A 155 -20.12 -8.79 8.65
N GLU A 156 -19.03 -8.05 8.87
CA GLU A 156 -18.52 -7.02 7.95
C GLU A 156 -17.13 -7.37 7.43
N VAL A 157 -16.79 -6.86 6.24
CA VAL A 157 -15.43 -6.89 5.70
C VAL A 157 -14.54 -6.00 6.56
N TRP A 158 -13.73 -6.62 7.41
CA TRP A 158 -12.86 -5.94 8.35
C TRP A 158 -11.48 -5.61 7.79
N GLY A 159 -11.02 -6.39 6.79
CA GLY A 159 -9.69 -6.21 6.23
C GLY A 159 -9.42 -7.03 4.99
N PHE A 160 -8.26 -6.74 4.40
CA PHE A 160 -7.70 -7.47 3.25
C PHE A 160 -6.29 -7.95 3.55
N GLY A 161 -5.90 -9.09 2.99
CA GLY A 161 -4.57 -9.64 3.09
C GLY A 161 -4.08 -10.25 1.78
N LEU A 162 -2.83 -9.95 1.43
CA LEU A 162 -2.08 -10.58 0.36
C LEU A 162 -0.94 -11.38 0.97
N LEU A 163 -0.92 -12.69 0.80
CA LEU A 163 0.06 -13.55 1.47
C LEU A 163 0.65 -14.58 0.53
N THR A 164 1.87 -15.01 0.86
CA THR A 164 2.51 -16.14 0.19
C THR A 164 1.66 -17.39 0.42
N ARG A 165 1.44 -18.13 -0.64
CA ARG A 165 0.63 -19.34 -0.63
C ARG A 165 1.12 -20.35 0.43
N GLY A 166 0.18 -20.93 1.17
CA GLY A 166 0.44 -21.90 2.23
C GLY A 166 0.80 -21.28 3.59
N ARG A 167 0.85 -19.96 3.68
CA ARG A 167 1.00 -19.23 4.94
C ARG A 167 -0.34 -19.15 5.66
N SER A 168 -0.32 -19.10 7.00
CA SER A 168 -1.51 -18.82 7.80
C SER A 168 -2.10 -17.46 7.41
N ALA A 169 -3.42 -17.41 7.20
CA ALA A 169 -4.13 -16.16 6.98
C ALA A 169 -4.43 -15.42 8.29
N CYS A 170 -4.35 -16.09 9.43
CA CYS A 170 -4.56 -15.45 10.72
C CYS A 170 -3.38 -14.51 11.07
N LEU A 171 -3.72 -13.34 11.62
CA LEU A 171 -2.81 -12.25 11.98
C LEU A 171 -2.36 -12.34 13.44
#